data_3173b9bb177a8c3635b10122718fe418
#
_entry.id   3173b9bb177a8c3635b10122718fe418
#
_cell.length_a   1.000
_cell.length_b   1.000
_cell.length_c   1.000
_cell.angle_alpha   90.00
_cell.angle_beta   90.00
_cell.angle_gamma   90.00
#
_symmetry.space_group_name_H-M   'P 1'
#
loop_
_entity.id
_entity.type
_entity.pdbx_description
1 polymer ?
#
loop_
_entity_poly.entity_id
_entity_poly.type
_entity_poly.pdbx_seq_one_letter_code
_entity_poly.pdbx_strand_id
1 'polypeptide(L)'
;MSETPGSNRAIWLSETTHPELSEKLKTGLEEIIDPEIGFNIIQLGLIRNVTIDENRAIVNMILTTPFCPYGPAMLESTRKKAEEVLERETSIDFGMEPWDFSMAEEGLMDDWGLY
;
A
#
# COMPACT_ATOMS: atom_id res chain seq x y z
N MET A 1 22.52 -10.59 -4.06
CA MET A 1 22.63 -9.24 -3.50
C MET A 1 21.42 -8.93 -2.66
N SER A 2 21.65 -8.47 -1.48
CA SER A 2 20.53 -8.13 -0.59
C SER A 2 20.20 -6.65 -0.69
N GLU A 3 18.91 -6.33 -0.64
CA GLU A 3 18.46 -4.97 -0.66
C GLU A 3 18.06 -4.55 0.75
N THR A 4 18.25 -3.27 1.05
CA THR A 4 17.86 -2.71 2.33
C THR A 4 16.37 -2.41 2.35
N PRO A 5 15.66 -2.65 3.48
CA PRO A 5 14.26 -2.22 3.57
C PRO A 5 14.14 -0.73 3.23
N GLY A 6 13.13 -0.40 2.45
CA GLY A 6 12.89 0.96 2.01
C GLY A 6 13.61 1.39 0.75
N SER A 7 14.57 0.57 0.26
CA SER A 7 15.34 0.94 -0.94
C SER A 7 14.48 0.97 -2.21
N ASN A 8 13.37 0.25 -2.22
CA ASN A 8 12.43 0.19 -3.34
C ASN A 8 11.06 0.70 -2.92
N ARG A 9 11.03 1.73 -2.09
CA ARG A 9 9.78 2.32 -1.62
C ARG A 9 9.09 3.06 -2.75
N ALA A 10 7.79 2.83 -2.89
CA ALA A 10 7.00 3.45 -3.93
C ALA A 10 6.81 4.94 -3.70
N ILE A 11 6.88 5.69 -4.78
CA ILE A 11 6.52 7.11 -4.78
C ILE A 11 5.28 7.21 -5.65
N TRP A 12 4.19 7.71 -5.07
CA TRP A 12 2.92 7.76 -5.77
C TRP A 12 2.82 9.01 -6.65
N LEU A 13 2.21 8.85 -7.81
CA LEU A 13 1.94 10.00 -8.68
C LEU A 13 1.12 11.06 -7.92
N SER A 14 0.19 10.62 -7.08
CA SER A 14 -0.65 11.51 -6.29
C SER A 14 0.14 12.41 -5.33
N GLU A 15 1.35 12.03 -4.96
CA GLU A 15 2.19 12.85 -4.07
C GLU A 15 2.60 14.16 -4.75
N THR A 16 2.64 14.16 -6.08
CA THR A 16 2.94 15.35 -6.87
C THR A 16 1.67 16.10 -7.26
N THR A 17 0.62 15.38 -7.66
CA THR A 17 -0.62 15.99 -8.17
C THR A 17 -1.56 16.43 -7.05
N HIS A 18 -1.62 15.66 -5.96
CA HIS A 18 -2.55 15.89 -4.85
C HIS A 18 -1.86 15.54 -3.52
N PRO A 19 -0.85 16.34 -3.11
CA PRO A 19 -0.05 15.99 -1.91
C PRO A 19 -0.86 15.88 -0.63
N GLU A 20 -1.85 16.73 -0.44
CA GLU A 20 -2.68 16.69 0.77
C GLU A 20 -3.55 15.45 0.83
N LEU A 21 -4.17 15.09 -0.30
CA LEU A 21 -4.99 13.88 -0.37
C LEU A 21 -4.12 12.65 -0.23
N SER A 22 -2.92 12.69 -0.78
CA SER A 22 -1.98 11.59 -0.69
C SER A 22 -1.60 11.30 0.77
N GLU A 23 -1.35 12.33 1.56
CA GLU A 23 -1.05 12.19 2.98
C GLU A 23 -2.25 11.64 3.76
N LYS A 24 -3.44 12.15 3.48
CA LYS A 24 -4.65 11.65 4.12
C LYS A 24 -4.87 10.18 3.78
N LEU A 25 -4.61 9.81 2.54
CA LEU A 25 -4.76 8.43 2.10
C LEU A 25 -3.77 7.51 2.82
N LYS A 26 -2.52 7.92 2.95
CA LYS A 26 -1.53 7.15 3.69
C LYS A 26 -2.00 6.89 5.12
N THR A 27 -2.43 7.93 5.80
CA THR A 27 -2.91 7.82 7.17
C THR A 27 -4.12 6.87 7.27
N GLY A 28 -5.05 7.00 6.34
CA GLY A 28 -6.24 6.14 6.33
C GLY A 28 -5.89 4.68 6.07
N LEU A 29 -5.00 4.44 5.12
CA LEU A 29 -4.62 3.07 4.76
C LEU A 29 -3.76 2.37 5.81
N GLU A 30 -3.16 3.12 6.73
CA GLU A 30 -2.43 2.54 7.85
C GLU A 30 -3.34 1.72 8.78
N GLU A 31 -4.64 1.89 8.67
CA GLU A 31 -5.61 1.10 9.44
C GLU A 31 -5.78 -0.32 8.90
N ILE A 32 -5.29 -0.58 7.70
CA ILE A 32 -5.45 -1.89 7.07
C ILE A 32 -4.20 -2.73 7.32
N ILE A 33 -4.38 -3.80 8.09
CA ILE A 33 -3.30 -4.65 8.58
C ILE A 33 -3.31 -5.98 7.83
N ASP A 34 -2.13 -6.44 7.40
CA ASP A 34 -1.99 -7.80 6.86
C ASP A 34 -2.04 -8.76 8.05
N PRO A 35 -3.08 -9.61 8.14
CA PRO A 35 -3.26 -10.44 9.32
C PRO A 35 -2.22 -11.54 9.48
N GLU A 36 -1.51 -11.90 8.43
CA GLU A 36 -0.45 -12.91 8.52
C GLU A 36 0.84 -12.34 9.09
N ILE A 37 1.10 -11.08 8.82
CA ILE A 37 2.37 -10.45 9.19
C ILE A 37 2.23 -9.49 10.37
N GLY A 38 1.08 -8.83 10.49
CA GLY A 38 0.82 -7.92 11.60
C GLY A 38 1.26 -6.49 11.37
N PHE A 39 1.70 -6.16 10.16
CA PHE A 39 2.05 -4.80 9.78
C PHE A 39 1.01 -4.25 8.80
N ASN A 40 0.85 -2.94 8.77
CA ASN A 40 -0.13 -2.34 7.86
C ASN A 40 0.41 -2.27 6.42
N ILE A 41 -0.52 -2.08 5.47
CA ILE A 41 -0.18 -2.13 4.05
C ILE A 41 0.76 -1.01 3.61
N ILE A 42 0.78 0.10 4.33
CA ILE A 42 1.72 1.20 4.04
C ILE A 42 3.12 0.82 4.47
N GLN A 43 3.26 0.26 5.69
CA GLN A 43 4.56 -0.19 6.20
C GLN A 43 5.19 -1.24 5.28
N LEU A 44 4.37 -2.12 4.74
CA LEU A 44 4.85 -3.20 3.87
C LEU A 44 5.12 -2.73 2.44
N GLY A 45 4.69 -1.53 2.09
CA GLY A 45 4.89 -1.02 0.74
C GLY A 45 4.01 -1.69 -0.30
N LEU A 46 2.82 -2.14 0.09
CA LEU A 46 1.91 -2.85 -0.81
C LEU A 46 1.21 -1.91 -1.79
N ILE A 47 1.11 -0.63 -1.47
CA ILE A 47 0.54 0.35 -2.38
C ILE A 47 1.67 0.90 -3.23
N ARG A 48 1.66 0.56 -4.52
CA ARG A 48 2.78 0.89 -5.40
C ARG A 48 2.61 2.20 -6.15
N ASN A 49 1.38 2.64 -6.33
CA ASN A 49 1.10 3.93 -6.95
C ASN A 49 -0.34 4.33 -6.67
N VAL A 50 -0.63 5.61 -6.76
CA VAL A 50 -1.98 6.15 -6.63
C VAL A 50 -2.14 7.26 -7.65
N THR A 51 -3.20 7.18 -8.46
CA THR A 51 -3.54 8.20 -9.43
C THR A 51 -4.90 8.80 -9.02
N ILE A 52 -4.96 10.11 -8.89
CA ILE A 52 -6.18 10.80 -8.48
C ILE A 52 -6.63 11.77 -9.58
N ASP A 53 -7.87 11.59 -10.04
CA ASP A 53 -8.52 12.48 -10.98
C ASP A 53 -9.68 13.20 -10.27
N GLU A 54 -10.36 14.09 -10.98
CA GLU A 54 -11.48 14.85 -10.40
C GLU A 54 -12.60 13.95 -9.88
N ASN A 55 -12.91 12.87 -10.60
CA ASN A 55 -14.07 12.02 -10.31
C ASN A 55 -13.72 10.61 -9.87
N ARG A 56 -12.48 10.24 -9.94
CA ARG A 56 -12.07 8.86 -9.61
C ARG A 56 -10.62 8.78 -9.17
N ALA A 57 -10.27 7.65 -8.60
CA ALA A 57 -8.89 7.36 -8.23
C ALA A 57 -8.58 5.89 -8.54
N ILE A 58 -7.31 5.61 -8.80
CA ILE A 58 -6.84 4.25 -9.06
C ILE A 58 -5.70 3.99 -8.10
N VAL A 59 -5.82 2.90 -7.33
CA VAL A 59 -4.79 2.48 -6.39
C VAL A 59 -4.14 1.22 -6.94
N ASN A 60 -2.84 1.31 -7.22
CA ASN A 60 -2.06 0.17 -7.67
C ASN A 60 -1.51 -0.55 -6.45
N MET A 61 -1.94 -1.80 -6.25
CA MET A 61 -1.63 -2.55 -5.04
C MET A 61 -1.14 -3.96 -5.37
N ILE A 62 -0.21 -4.46 -4.54
CA ILE A 62 0.22 -5.85 -4.60
C ILE A 62 0.03 -6.47 -3.22
N LEU A 63 0.19 -7.78 -3.15
CA LEU A 63 0.13 -8.52 -1.88
C LEU A 63 1.51 -9.12 -1.58
N THR A 64 1.75 -9.45 -0.32
CA THR A 64 3.01 -10.09 0.07
C THR A 64 3.14 -11.47 -0.55
N THR A 65 1.99 -12.10 -0.84
CA THR A 65 1.94 -13.34 -1.60
C THR A 65 0.67 -13.33 -2.44
N PRO A 66 0.73 -13.81 -3.72
CA PRO A 66 -0.47 -13.87 -4.55
C PRO A 66 -1.49 -14.91 -4.08
N PHE A 67 -1.09 -15.79 -3.17
CA PHE A 67 -1.95 -16.86 -2.66
C PHE A 67 -2.52 -16.53 -1.28
N CYS A 68 -2.45 -15.28 -0.85
CA CYS A 68 -2.97 -14.86 0.44
C CYS A 68 -4.49 -15.07 0.50
N PRO A 69 -5.00 -15.87 1.44
CA PRO A 69 -6.45 -16.11 1.55
C PRO A 69 -7.22 -14.86 1.96
N TYR A 70 -6.55 -13.88 2.53
CA TYR A 70 -7.15 -12.62 2.94
C TYR A 70 -7.07 -11.55 1.84
N GLY A 71 -6.48 -11.90 0.69
CA GLY A 71 -6.24 -10.95 -0.40
C GLY A 71 -7.47 -10.19 -0.85
N PRO A 72 -8.55 -10.90 -1.23
CA PRO A 72 -9.76 -10.21 -1.70
C PRO A 72 -10.34 -9.26 -0.65
N ALA A 73 -10.33 -9.66 0.63
CA ALA A 73 -10.83 -8.82 1.71
C ALA A 73 -9.95 -7.59 1.90
N MET A 74 -8.63 -7.75 1.81
CA MET A 74 -7.69 -6.63 1.93
C MET A 74 -7.85 -5.64 0.77
N LEU A 75 -8.03 -6.16 -0.45
CA LEU A 75 -8.23 -5.31 -1.62
C LEU A 75 -9.51 -4.49 -1.48
N GLU A 76 -10.58 -5.12 -1.03
CA GLU A 76 -11.85 -4.43 -0.86
C GLU A 76 -11.80 -3.41 0.29
N SER A 77 -11.16 -3.76 1.40
CA SER A 77 -10.98 -2.83 2.53
C SER A 77 -10.17 -1.62 2.10
N THR A 78 -9.13 -1.84 1.30
CA THR A 78 -8.30 -0.76 0.77
C THR A 78 -9.11 0.14 -0.15
N ARG A 79 -9.89 -0.45 -1.04
CA ARG A 79 -10.74 0.31 -1.95
C ARG A 79 -11.73 1.18 -1.19
N LYS A 80 -12.43 0.58 -0.23
CA LYS A 80 -13.42 1.32 0.56
C LYS A 80 -12.81 2.47 1.35
N LYS A 81 -11.67 2.21 1.99
CA LYS A 81 -10.99 3.25 2.75
C LYS A 81 -10.52 4.38 1.85
N ALA A 82 -9.96 4.04 0.70
CA ALA A 82 -9.50 5.04 -0.25
C ALA A 82 -10.67 5.87 -0.76
N GLU A 83 -11.78 5.23 -1.09
CA GLU A 83 -12.98 5.92 -1.57
C GLU A 83 -13.53 6.87 -0.50
N GLU A 84 -13.52 6.44 0.75
CA GLU A 84 -13.96 7.25 1.87
C GLU A 84 -13.06 8.47 2.06
N VAL A 85 -11.75 8.27 2.04
CA VAL A 85 -10.78 9.35 2.26
C VAL A 85 -10.76 10.34 1.11
N LEU A 86 -10.77 9.83 -0.11
CA LEU A 86 -10.65 10.66 -1.31
C LEU A 86 -12.00 11.24 -1.78
N GLU A 87 -13.10 10.74 -1.24
CA GLU A 87 -14.46 11.17 -1.56
C GLU A 87 -14.74 11.12 -3.06
N ARG A 88 -14.28 10.06 -3.72
CA ARG A 88 -14.52 9.82 -5.14
C ARG A 88 -14.43 8.33 -5.43
N GLU A 89 -15.02 7.93 -6.57
CA GLU A 89 -15.00 6.52 -6.98
C GLU A 89 -13.55 6.04 -7.09
N THR A 90 -13.27 4.92 -6.44
CA THR A 90 -11.92 4.36 -6.39
C THR A 90 -11.91 2.91 -6.84
N SER A 91 -10.93 2.56 -7.66
CA SER A 91 -10.72 1.18 -8.07
C SER A 91 -9.32 0.73 -7.68
N ILE A 92 -9.15 -0.57 -7.50
CA ILE A 92 -7.86 -1.18 -7.20
C ILE A 92 -7.35 -1.85 -8.46
N ASP A 93 -6.15 -1.49 -8.86
CA ASP A 93 -5.44 -2.17 -9.94
C ASP A 93 -4.45 -3.12 -9.29
N PHE A 94 -4.82 -4.40 -9.24
CA PHE A 94 -4.01 -5.41 -8.57
C PHE A 94 -2.85 -5.85 -9.44
N GLY A 95 -1.62 -5.61 -8.94
CA GLY A 95 -0.40 -6.01 -9.63
C GLY A 95 0.04 -7.41 -9.22
N MET A 96 0.72 -8.08 -10.14
CA MET A 96 1.23 -9.44 -9.91
C MET A 96 2.73 -9.45 -9.64
N GLU A 97 3.35 -8.30 -9.49
CA GLU A 97 4.78 -8.25 -9.17
C GLU A 97 5.04 -8.84 -7.79
N PRO A 98 6.13 -9.56 -7.61
CA PRO A 98 6.43 -10.14 -6.30
C PRO A 98 6.86 -9.08 -5.30
N TRP A 99 6.40 -9.24 -4.08
CA TRP A 99 6.81 -8.37 -2.99
C TRP A 99 8.16 -8.83 -2.43
N ASP A 100 9.00 -7.87 -2.00
CA ASP A 100 10.22 -8.17 -1.26
C ASP A 100 10.47 -7.12 -0.19
N PHE A 101 11.45 -7.39 0.67
CA PHE A 101 11.73 -6.52 1.82
C PHE A 101 12.17 -5.11 1.44
N SER A 102 12.71 -4.91 0.24
CA SER A 102 13.12 -3.58 -0.18
C SER A 102 11.95 -2.61 -0.33
N MET A 103 10.75 -3.16 -0.45
CA MET A 103 9.50 -2.37 -0.59
C MET A 103 8.97 -1.93 0.76
N ALA A 104 9.37 -2.60 1.83
CA ALA A 104 8.90 -2.30 3.18
C ALA A 104 9.53 -1.04 3.73
N GLU A 105 8.85 -0.45 4.71
CA GLU A 105 9.34 0.73 5.41
C GLU A 105 10.67 0.45 6.09
N GLU A 106 11.58 1.43 6.04
CA GLU A 106 12.89 1.32 6.68
C GLU A 106 12.70 1.13 8.19
N GLY A 107 13.46 0.19 8.75
CA GLY A 107 13.40 -0.11 10.17
C GLY A 107 12.39 -1.20 10.54
N LEU A 108 11.56 -1.62 9.59
CA LEU A 108 10.54 -2.64 9.85
C LEU A 108 11.14 -3.99 10.23
N MET A 109 12.31 -4.30 9.68
CA MET A 109 13.01 -5.56 9.98
C MET A 109 13.39 -5.67 11.45
N ASP A 110 13.69 -4.55 12.09
CA ASP A 110 14.04 -4.54 13.52
C ASP A 110 12.86 -4.99 14.36
N ASP A 111 11.66 -4.56 13.97
CA ASP A 111 10.43 -4.91 14.68
C ASP A 111 10.08 -6.39 14.50
N TRP A 112 10.55 -6.99 13.42
CA TRP A 112 10.33 -8.42 13.16
C TRP A 112 11.27 -9.31 13.97
N GLY A 113 12.35 -8.75 14.52
CA GLY A 113 13.32 -9.53 15.26
C GLY A 113 14.15 -10.48 14.39
N LEU A 114 14.44 -10.06 13.18
CA LEU A 114 15.19 -10.86 12.22
C LEU A 114 16.71 -10.72 12.35
N TYR A 115 17.16 -10.01 13.34
CA TYR A 115 18.58 -9.80 13.63
C TYR A 115 18.99 -10.45 14.91
#